data_b52e27cd208895150b8b1596e8d8755a
#
_entry.id   b52e27cd208895150b8b1596e8d8755a
#
_cell.length_a   1.000
_cell.length_b   1.000
_cell.length_c   1.000
_cell.angle_alpha   90.00
_cell.angle_beta   90.00
_cell.angle_gamma   90.00
#
_symmetry.space_group_name_H-M   'P 1'
#
loop_
_entity.id
_entity.type
_entity.pdbx_description
1 polymer ?
#
loop_
_entity_poly.entity_id
_entity_poly.type
_entity_poly.pdbx_seq_one_letter_code
_entity_poly.pdbx_strand_id
1 'polypeptide(L)'
;MVDSKRPNIVFLFADDWGRYASAYRRFEGSDSINQVIETPNFDRIATEGAIFTNAHVPAPTCTPCRSSILSGTYFWETGLGAILDGAYWDDSIPTYPLMLEEKGYHIGYTYKV
;
A
#
# COMPACT_ATOMS: atom_id res chain seq x y z
N MET A 1 -23.59 -22.29 11.08
CA MET A 1 -22.79 -21.08 11.27
C MET A 1 -21.50 -21.30 10.53
N VAL A 2 -21.22 -20.56 9.48
CA VAL A 2 -19.92 -20.62 8.80
C VAL A 2 -18.93 -19.98 9.77
N ASP A 3 -18.00 -20.79 10.29
CA ASP A 3 -16.85 -20.27 11.05
C ASP A 3 -16.01 -19.44 10.07
N SER A 4 -16.28 -18.14 10.04
CA SER A 4 -15.56 -17.22 9.20
C SER A 4 -14.17 -17.04 9.81
N LYS A 5 -13.24 -17.94 9.46
CA LYS A 5 -11.84 -17.76 9.81
C LYS A 5 -11.41 -16.40 9.28
N ARG A 6 -11.01 -15.53 10.19
CA ARG A 6 -10.46 -14.22 9.84
C ARG A 6 -9.22 -14.45 8.97
N PRO A 7 -9.13 -13.90 7.76
CA PRO A 7 -7.96 -14.10 6.91
C PRO A 7 -6.76 -13.39 7.52
N ASN A 8 -5.56 -13.94 7.33
CA ASN A 8 -4.34 -13.19 7.55
C ASN A 8 -4.22 -12.11 6.47
N ILE A 9 -3.82 -10.91 6.87
CA ILE A 9 -3.63 -9.77 5.98
C ILE A 9 -2.14 -9.43 5.98
N VAL A 10 -1.51 -9.44 4.80
CA VAL A 10 -0.13 -9.01 4.61
C VAL A 10 -0.12 -7.82 3.67
N PHE A 11 0.31 -6.67 4.16
CA PHE A 11 0.48 -5.46 3.38
C PHE A 11 1.95 -5.24 3.06
N LEU A 12 2.32 -5.40 1.80
CA LEU A 12 3.69 -5.19 1.32
C LEU A 12 3.75 -3.86 0.56
N PHE A 13 4.44 -2.91 1.13
CA PHE A 13 4.58 -1.58 0.57
C PHE A 13 6.03 -1.30 0.19
N ALA A 14 6.28 -1.10 -1.10
CA ALA A 14 7.60 -0.73 -1.60
C ALA A 14 7.72 0.79 -1.68
N ASP A 15 8.76 1.34 -1.06
CA ASP A 15 9.11 2.76 -1.12
C ASP A 15 9.78 3.06 -2.48
N ASP A 16 9.49 4.21 -3.07
CA ASP A 16 10.06 4.68 -4.33
C ASP A 16 9.93 3.70 -5.52
N TRP A 17 9.00 2.77 -5.46
CA TRP A 17 8.76 1.84 -6.54
C TRP A 17 7.55 2.28 -7.38
N GLY A 18 7.81 2.71 -8.59
CA GLY A 18 6.79 3.03 -9.56
C GLY A 18 6.16 1.77 -10.17
N ARG A 19 5.50 1.93 -11.32
CA ARG A 19 4.87 0.83 -12.05
C ARG A 19 5.91 -0.02 -12.83
N TYR A 20 6.88 -0.57 -12.12
CA TYR A 20 7.99 -1.32 -12.69
C TYR A 20 7.94 -2.79 -12.27
N ALA A 21 7.21 -3.61 -13.05
CA ALA A 21 7.16 -5.05 -12.83
C ALA A 21 6.80 -5.78 -14.13
N SER A 22 7.38 -6.97 -14.33
CA SER A 22 7.14 -7.79 -15.52
C SER A 22 5.67 -8.17 -15.71
N ALA A 23 4.86 -8.23 -14.66
CA ALA A 23 3.42 -8.46 -14.75
C ALA A 23 2.68 -7.42 -15.59
N TYR A 24 3.23 -6.20 -15.75
CA TYR A 24 2.64 -5.15 -16.56
C TYR A 24 2.94 -5.26 -18.06
N ARG A 25 3.87 -6.11 -18.50
CA ARG A 25 4.25 -6.29 -19.92
C ARG A 25 3.04 -6.45 -20.83
N ARG A 26 2.06 -7.23 -20.42
CA ARG A 26 0.86 -7.53 -21.21
C ARG A 26 -0.07 -6.33 -21.45
N PHE A 27 0.14 -5.24 -20.73
CA PHE A 27 -0.69 -4.02 -20.82
C PHE A 27 0.06 -2.86 -21.47
N GLU A 28 1.32 -3.06 -21.88
CA GLU A 28 2.21 -2.00 -22.35
C GLU A 28 2.88 -2.38 -23.67
N GLY A 29 3.34 -1.36 -24.39
CA GLY A 29 4.02 -1.54 -25.68
C GLY A 29 5.42 -2.19 -25.54
N SER A 30 5.98 -2.58 -26.69
CA SER A 30 7.30 -3.25 -26.77
C SER A 30 8.48 -2.41 -26.31
N ASP A 31 8.32 -1.11 -26.23
CA ASP A 31 9.31 -0.11 -25.79
C ASP A 31 9.24 0.19 -24.29
N SER A 32 8.32 -0.42 -23.57
CA SER A 32 8.23 -0.28 -22.11
C SER A 32 9.43 -0.93 -21.41
N ILE A 33 9.93 -0.26 -20.37
CA ILE A 33 10.95 -0.81 -19.46
C ILE A 33 10.53 -2.14 -18.85
N ASN A 34 9.23 -2.37 -18.68
CA ASN A 34 8.69 -3.61 -18.14
C ASN A 34 8.92 -4.83 -19.05
N GLN A 35 9.31 -4.62 -20.31
CA GLN A 35 9.68 -5.71 -21.21
C GLN A 35 11.02 -6.37 -20.83
N VAL A 36 11.90 -5.65 -20.10
CA VAL A 36 13.23 -6.14 -19.71
C VAL A 36 13.35 -6.43 -18.22
N ILE A 37 12.44 -5.93 -17.40
CA ILE A 37 12.43 -6.19 -15.95
C ILE A 37 11.89 -7.59 -15.67
N GLU A 38 12.49 -8.27 -14.69
CA GLU A 38 12.04 -9.58 -14.21
C GLU A 38 11.64 -9.50 -12.74
N THR A 39 10.35 -9.76 -12.46
CA THR A 39 9.77 -9.76 -11.09
C THR A 39 8.96 -11.03 -10.83
N PRO A 40 9.59 -12.23 -10.83
CA PRO A 40 8.88 -13.50 -10.87
C PRO A 40 7.95 -13.74 -9.67
N ASN A 41 8.33 -13.29 -8.49
CA ASN A 41 7.48 -13.44 -7.30
C ASN A 41 6.26 -12.48 -7.33
N PHE A 42 6.46 -11.26 -7.82
CA PHE A 42 5.37 -10.31 -8.03
C PHE A 42 4.41 -10.82 -9.12
N ASP A 43 4.96 -11.36 -10.22
CA ASP A 43 4.18 -11.91 -11.32
C ASP A 43 3.31 -13.08 -10.87
N ARG A 44 3.83 -13.93 -9.95
CA ARG A 44 3.04 -15.01 -9.36
C ARG A 44 1.85 -14.46 -8.58
N ILE A 45 2.05 -13.48 -7.70
CA ILE A 45 0.98 -12.83 -6.94
C ILE A 45 -0.05 -12.20 -7.90
N ALA A 46 0.43 -11.51 -8.94
CA ALA A 46 -0.42 -10.87 -9.95
C ALA A 46 -1.23 -11.89 -10.78
N THR A 47 -0.73 -13.11 -10.96
CA THR A 47 -1.40 -14.17 -11.70
C THR A 47 -2.43 -14.89 -10.85
N GLU A 48 -2.14 -15.12 -9.57
CA GLU A 48 -3.02 -15.81 -8.62
C GLU A 48 -4.09 -14.88 -8.03
N GLY A 49 -3.91 -13.57 -8.15
CA GLY A 49 -4.78 -12.53 -7.57
C GLY A 49 -5.31 -11.56 -8.61
N ALA A 50 -5.27 -10.28 -8.27
CA ALA A 50 -5.69 -9.18 -9.14
C ALA A 50 -4.56 -8.16 -9.33
N ILE A 51 -4.45 -7.62 -10.53
CA ILE A 51 -3.53 -6.54 -10.86
C ILE A 51 -4.32 -5.27 -11.17
N PHE A 52 -3.94 -4.17 -10.52
CA PHE A 52 -4.52 -2.86 -10.76
C PHE A 52 -3.61 -2.06 -11.69
N THR A 53 -4.11 -1.75 -12.88
CA THR A 53 -3.33 -1.02 -13.89
C THR A 53 -3.33 0.49 -13.69
N ASN A 54 -4.27 1.01 -12.91
CA ASN A 54 -4.48 2.43 -12.66
C ASN A 54 -4.60 2.74 -11.16
N ALA A 55 -3.74 2.13 -10.34
CA ALA A 55 -3.63 2.49 -8.93
C ALA A 55 -2.78 3.75 -8.76
N HIS A 56 -3.26 4.71 -8.01
CA HIS A 56 -2.59 5.98 -7.75
C HIS A 56 -2.50 6.25 -6.27
N VAL A 57 -1.40 6.83 -5.84
CA VAL A 57 -1.25 7.36 -4.49
C VAL A 57 -1.69 8.83 -4.46
N PRO A 58 -2.26 9.33 -3.35
CA PRO A 58 -2.75 10.70 -3.27
C PRO A 58 -1.63 11.75 -3.19
N ALA A 59 -0.41 11.34 -2.81
CA ALA A 59 0.76 12.21 -2.75
C ALA A 59 2.04 11.44 -3.09
N PRO A 60 2.95 12.01 -3.88
CA PRO A 60 4.20 11.36 -4.29
C PRO A 60 5.33 11.58 -3.26
N THR A 61 5.02 11.61 -1.97
CA THR A 61 5.97 11.79 -0.87
C THR A 61 5.64 10.88 0.30
N CYS A 62 6.68 10.50 1.08
CA CYS A 62 6.59 9.44 2.09
C CYS A 62 5.47 9.67 3.11
N THR A 63 5.54 10.72 3.92
CA THR A 63 4.58 10.94 5.02
C THR A 63 3.16 11.19 4.52
N PRO A 64 2.90 12.08 3.56
CA PRO A 64 1.55 12.29 3.04
C PRO A 64 0.93 11.04 2.40
N CYS A 65 1.71 10.26 1.67
CA CYS A 65 1.25 9.00 1.11
C CYS A 65 0.88 7.98 2.21
N ARG A 66 1.77 7.81 3.19
CA ARG A 66 1.58 6.84 4.27
C ARG A 66 0.43 7.24 5.19
N SER A 67 0.29 8.53 5.52
CA SER A 67 -0.83 9.02 6.31
C SER A 67 -2.18 8.73 5.65
N SER A 68 -2.27 8.91 4.33
CA SER A 68 -3.46 8.56 3.56
C SER A 68 -3.73 7.06 3.56
N ILE A 69 -2.71 6.23 3.40
CA ILE A 69 -2.85 4.77 3.44
C ILE A 69 -3.35 4.32 4.82
N LEU A 70 -2.78 4.87 5.89
CA LEU A 70 -3.14 4.47 7.26
C LEU A 70 -4.54 4.90 7.65
N SER A 71 -4.93 6.14 7.30
CA SER A 71 -6.23 6.70 7.69
C SER A 71 -7.37 6.35 6.73
N GLY A 72 -7.06 6.05 5.47
CA GLY A 72 -8.07 5.92 4.41
C GLY A 72 -8.64 7.25 3.94
N THR A 73 -8.04 8.40 4.35
CA THR A 73 -8.44 9.75 3.95
C THR A 73 -7.37 10.41 3.08
N TYR A 74 -7.67 11.55 2.50
CA TYR A 74 -6.66 12.30 1.77
C TYR A 74 -5.66 12.94 2.74
N PHE A 75 -4.40 13.06 2.32
CA PHE A 75 -3.31 13.55 3.17
C PHE A 75 -3.56 14.93 3.77
N TRP A 76 -4.25 15.82 3.08
CA TRP A 76 -4.58 17.17 3.61
C TRP A 76 -5.60 17.16 4.76
N GLU A 77 -6.25 16.02 4.99
CA GLU A 77 -7.17 15.82 6.11
C GLU A 77 -6.45 15.25 7.35
N THR A 78 -5.16 14.94 7.23
CA THR A 78 -4.35 14.33 8.30
C THR A 78 -3.50 15.34 9.09
N GLY A 79 -3.79 16.65 8.96
CA GLY A 79 -3.09 17.69 9.70
C GLY A 79 -1.57 17.66 9.44
N LEU A 80 -0.75 17.54 10.48
CA LEU A 80 0.70 17.44 10.36
C LEU A 80 1.19 16.11 9.73
N GLY A 81 0.34 15.13 9.54
CA GLY A 81 0.61 13.96 8.71
C GLY A 81 0.68 14.28 7.20
N ALA A 82 0.31 15.51 6.80
CA ALA A 82 0.41 15.98 5.43
C ALA A 82 1.78 16.54 5.05
N ILE A 83 2.67 16.76 6.00
CA ILE A 83 4.00 17.35 5.76
C ILE A 83 5.12 16.33 5.92
N LEU A 84 6.28 16.59 5.31
CA LEU A 84 7.42 15.70 5.37
C LEU A 84 8.29 15.94 6.61
N ASP A 85 8.66 17.20 6.83
CA ASP A 85 9.48 17.61 7.97
C ASP A 85 8.60 18.09 9.13
N GLY A 86 8.90 17.61 10.35
CA GLY A 86 8.09 17.92 11.52
C GLY A 86 6.72 17.22 11.51
N ALA A 87 6.59 16.15 10.73
CA ALA A 87 5.38 15.36 10.70
C ALA A 87 5.04 14.79 12.08
N TYR A 88 3.78 14.89 12.43
CA TYR A 88 3.23 14.35 13.66
C TYR A 88 1.86 13.74 13.38
N TRP A 89 1.62 12.56 13.94
CA TRP A 89 0.32 11.92 13.83
C TRP A 89 -0.63 12.45 14.91
N ASP A 90 -1.82 12.80 14.48
CA ASP A 90 -2.92 13.14 15.38
C ASP A 90 -3.63 11.84 15.79
N ASP A 91 -3.50 11.46 17.05
CA ASP A 91 -4.07 10.22 17.60
C ASP A 91 -5.61 10.18 17.54
N SER A 92 -6.26 11.30 17.29
CA SER A 92 -7.71 11.33 17.05
C SER A 92 -8.11 10.78 15.68
N ILE A 93 -7.16 10.68 14.74
CA ILE A 93 -7.40 10.13 13.41
C ILE A 93 -7.29 8.62 13.44
N PRO A 94 -8.37 7.88 13.19
CA PRO A 94 -8.35 6.42 13.23
C PRO A 94 -7.47 5.86 12.11
N THR A 95 -6.78 4.75 12.40
CA THR A 95 -5.99 4.03 11.39
C THR A 95 -6.51 2.61 11.21
N TYR A 96 -6.41 2.07 9.99
CA TYR A 96 -6.90 0.72 9.72
C TYR A 96 -6.21 -0.36 10.57
N PRO A 97 -4.91 -0.28 10.95
CA PRO A 97 -4.32 -1.26 11.84
C PRO A 97 -4.98 -1.27 13.23
N LEU A 98 -5.23 -0.11 13.83
CA LEU A 98 -5.91 -0.02 15.13
C LEU A 98 -7.35 -0.54 15.04
N MET A 99 -8.06 -0.21 13.96
CA MET A 99 -9.41 -0.74 13.71
C MET A 99 -9.42 -2.28 13.57
N LEU A 100 -8.38 -2.87 12.99
CA LEU A 100 -8.21 -4.31 12.91
C LEU A 100 -7.87 -4.92 14.29
N GLU A 101 -7.02 -4.27 15.07
CA GLU A 101 -6.68 -4.68 16.43
C GLU A 101 -7.94 -4.75 17.32
N GLU A 102 -8.81 -3.75 17.25
CA GLU A 102 -10.13 -3.76 17.93
C GLU A 102 -11.01 -4.96 17.52
N LYS A 103 -10.81 -5.49 16.32
CA LYS A 103 -11.48 -6.70 15.83
C LYS A 103 -10.73 -7.99 16.20
N GLY A 104 -9.67 -7.89 17.01
CA GLY A 104 -8.90 -9.01 17.54
C GLY A 104 -7.85 -9.56 16.56
N TYR A 105 -7.38 -8.76 15.62
CA TYR A 105 -6.18 -9.07 14.86
C TYR A 105 -4.94 -8.72 15.67
N HIS A 106 -3.89 -9.52 15.52
CA HIS A 106 -2.56 -9.15 15.99
C HIS A 106 -1.89 -8.28 14.92
N ILE A 107 -1.44 -7.09 15.30
CA ILE A 107 -0.80 -6.15 14.38
C ILE A 107 0.73 -6.25 14.54
N GLY A 108 1.40 -6.52 13.45
CA GLY A 108 2.85 -6.49 13.35
C GLY A 108 3.29 -5.58 12.21
N TYR A 109 4.40 -4.91 12.39
CA TYR A 109 5.00 -4.10 11.34
C TYR A 109 6.52 -4.20 11.38
N THR A 110 7.15 -3.88 10.27
CA THR A 110 8.60 -3.84 10.18
C THR A 110 9.04 -2.69 9.28
N TYR A 111 10.22 -2.17 9.55
CA TYR A 111 10.87 -1.09 8.83
C TYR A 111 10.15 0.27 8.99
N LYS A 112 9.81 0.95 7.93
CA LYS A 112 9.29 2.33 7.91
C LYS A 112 7.76 2.34 7.87
N VAL A 113 7.16 3.00 8.82
CA VAL A 113 5.70 3.21 8.90
C VAL A 113 5.36 4.67 8.57
#